data_813ac1d1b242c1e21f963d85d67073c9
#
_entry.id   813ac1d1b242c1e21f963d85d67073c9
#
_cell.length_a   1.000
_cell.length_b   1.000
_cell.length_c   1.000
_cell.angle_alpha   90.00
_cell.angle_beta   90.00
_cell.angle_gamma   90.00
#
_symmetry.space_group_name_H-M   'P 1'
#
loop_
_entity.id
_entity.type
_entity.pdbx_description
1 polymer ?
#
loop_
_entity_poly.entity_id
_entity_poly.type
_entity_poly.pdbx_seq_one_letter_code
_entity_poly.pdbx_strand_id
1 'polypeptide(L)'
;LVDDHLDEKGRPTQLFAFGSRSFSILDLTTGDLVFDSGDDFEQITAKRYPEFFNVSNDSLKKEKRSRSKGPEPEGLVLGTVGQRTYAFVGLERIGGIMVYDITQPESSKHVGYFNNRQFDVPATLGDGTANPDAGDSGIEGLIFVPAEKSPTSTNLVVVGNETSGTTT
;
A
#
# COMPACT_ATOMS: atom_id res chain seq x y z
N LEU A 1 6.85 -17.50 -3.26
CA LEU A 1 7.88 -18.51 -2.96
C LEU A 1 8.74 -18.69 -4.21
N VAL A 2 10.04 -18.59 -4.04
CA VAL A 2 11.04 -18.79 -5.10
C VAL A 2 11.50 -20.23 -5.02
N ASP A 3 11.52 -20.94 -6.16
CA ASP A 3 11.72 -22.40 -6.23
C ASP A 3 13.19 -22.83 -6.20
N ASP A 4 14.14 -21.92 -5.95
CA ASP A 4 15.58 -22.17 -6.12
C ASP A 4 16.24 -23.02 -5.01
N HIS A 5 15.49 -23.36 -3.96
CA HIS A 5 16.02 -24.12 -2.81
C HIS A 5 15.08 -25.28 -2.46
N LEU A 6 15.10 -26.31 -3.29
CA LEU A 6 14.35 -27.54 -3.05
C LEU A 6 15.29 -28.67 -2.61
N ASP A 7 14.82 -29.56 -1.74
CA ASP A 7 15.49 -30.82 -1.43
C ASP A 7 15.25 -31.84 -2.56
N GLU A 8 15.89 -33.02 -2.46
CA GLU A 8 15.75 -34.10 -3.43
C GLU A 8 14.30 -34.62 -3.60
N LYS A 9 13.39 -34.24 -2.70
CA LYS A 9 11.96 -34.61 -2.73
C LYS A 9 11.09 -33.44 -3.20
N GLY A 10 11.69 -32.35 -3.69
CA GLY A 10 10.99 -31.16 -4.17
C GLY A 10 10.37 -30.31 -3.05
N ARG A 11 10.84 -30.42 -1.82
CA ARG A 11 10.33 -29.63 -0.68
C ARG A 11 11.23 -28.41 -0.46
N PRO A 12 10.66 -27.21 -0.21
CA PRO A 12 11.45 -26.03 0.11
C PRO A 12 12.35 -26.26 1.33
N THR A 13 13.63 -26.01 1.18
CA THR A 13 14.62 -26.03 2.28
C THR A 13 14.74 -24.66 2.96
N GLN A 14 14.34 -23.59 2.25
CA GLN A 14 14.23 -22.23 2.75
C GLN A 14 12.97 -21.59 2.16
N LEU A 15 12.38 -20.68 2.94
CA LEU A 15 11.22 -19.90 2.48
C LEU A 15 11.68 -18.48 2.16
N PHE A 16 11.43 -18.07 0.93
CA PHE A 16 11.69 -16.71 0.45
C PHE A 16 10.38 -16.02 0.07
N ALA A 17 10.31 -14.72 0.31
CA ALA A 17 9.23 -13.86 -0.12
C ALA A 17 9.80 -12.65 -0.86
N PHE A 18 8.99 -12.01 -1.70
CA PHE A 18 9.37 -10.81 -2.46
C PHE A 18 9.26 -9.52 -1.61
N GLY A 19 9.68 -9.54 -0.37
CA GLY A 19 9.53 -8.46 0.57
C GLY A 19 8.35 -8.64 1.51
N SER A 20 8.13 -7.66 2.39
CA SER A 20 7.03 -7.69 3.34
C SER A 20 5.75 -7.10 2.71
N ARG A 21 4.62 -7.32 3.40
CA ARG A 21 3.31 -6.79 3.00
C ARG A 21 2.77 -5.84 4.07
N SER A 22 3.68 -5.33 4.89
CA SER A 22 3.45 -4.48 6.04
C SER A 22 4.32 -3.24 5.98
N PHE A 23 4.11 -2.32 6.92
CA PHE A 23 5.11 -1.34 7.30
C PHE A 23 5.55 -1.58 8.73
N SER A 24 6.78 -1.18 9.04
CA SER A 24 7.37 -1.35 10.36
C SER A 24 7.88 -0.02 10.90
N ILE A 25 7.88 0.13 12.21
CA ILE A 25 8.54 1.22 12.93
C ILE A 25 9.70 0.59 13.70
N LEU A 26 10.89 1.13 13.48
CA LEU A 26 12.12 0.68 14.12
C LEU A 26 12.69 1.78 15.03
N ASP A 27 13.28 1.40 16.14
CA ASP A 27 14.13 2.29 16.93
C ASP A 27 15.44 2.51 16.19
N LEU A 28 15.74 3.77 15.86
CA LEU A 28 16.95 4.11 15.09
C LEU A 28 18.26 3.94 15.88
N THR A 29 18.17 3.86 17.21
CA THR A 29 19.35 3.70 18.08
C THR A 29 19.74 2.25 18.21
N THR A 30 18.75 1.36 18.40
CA THR A 30 18.98 -0.06 18.65
C THR A 30 18.73 -0.94 17.43
N GLY A 31 17.92 -0.48 16.48
CA GLY A 31 17.43 -1.27 15.36
C GLY A 31 16.26 -2.20 15.72
N ASP A 32 15.78 -2.11 16.96
CA ASP A 32 14.69 -2.97 17.42
C ASP A 32 13.36 -2.64 16.77
N LEU A 33 12.56 -3.67 16.55
CA LEU A 33 11.20 -3.53 16.04
C LEU A 33 10.30 -2.95 17.14
N VAL A 34 9.72 -1.78 16.89
CA VAL A 34 8.77 -1.10 17.78
C VAL A 34 7.33 -1.48 17.44
N PHE A 35 7.01 -1.53 16.14
CA PHE A 35 5.69 -1.88 15.64
C PHE A 35 5.80 -2.47 14.23
N ASP A 36 4.92 -3.41 13.91
CA ASP A 36 4.69 -3.89 12.54
C ASP A 36 3.19 -4.05 12.30
N SER A 37 2.71 -3.60 11.14
CA SER A 37 1.30 -3.71 10.77
C SER A 37 0.88 -5.15 10.41
N GLY A 38 1.81 -6.09 10.34
CA GLY A 38 1.54 -7.50 10.11
C GLY A 38 0.77 -7.75 8.81
N ASP A 39 -0.37 -8.42 8.91
CA ASP A 39 -1.25 -8.73 7.79
C ASP A 39 -2.45 -7.76 7.67
N ASP A 40 -2.44 -6.64 8.36
CA ASP A 40 -3.55 -5.67 8.37
C ASP A 40 -3.97 -5.25 6.97
N PHE A 41 -3.01 -4.97 6.07
CA PHE A 41 -3.33 -4.48 4.72
C PHE A 41 -4.12 -5.52 3.93
N GLU A 42 -3.77 -6.80 4.05
CA GLU A 42 -4.50 -7.87 3.39
C GLU A 42 -5.85 -8.12 4.08
N GLN A 43 -5.91 -8.09 5.41
CA GLN A 43 -7.17 -8.23 6.15
C GLN A 43 -8.18 -7.13 5.81
N ILE A 44 -7.71 -5.87 5.79
CA ILE A 44 -8.56 -4.70 5.50
C ILE A 44 -9.03 -4.73 4.05
N THR A 45 -8.13 -4.97 3.09
CA THR A 45 -8.49 -4.99 1.67
C THR A 45 -9.38 -6.18 1.32
N ALA A 46 -9.14 -7.36 1.91
CA ALA A 46 -10.02 -8.53 1.76
C ALA A 46 -11.45 -8.25 2.27
N LYS A 47 -11.57 -7.55 3.38
CA LYS A 47 -12.87 -7.16 3.93
C LYS A 47 -13.56 -6.08 3.10
N ARG A 48 -12.81 -5.08 2.61
CA ARG A 48 -13.35 -3.92 1.88
C ARG A 48 -13.69 -4.26 0.44
N TYR A 49 -12.84 -5.07 -0.21
CA TYR A 49 -12.95 -5.44 -1.63
C TYR A 49 -12.77 -6.96 -1.82
N PRO A 50 -13.69 -7.80 -1.29
CA PRO A 50 -13.51 -9.25 -1.27
C PRO A 50 -13.36 -9.88 -2.66
N GLU A 51 -14.01 -9.31 -3.68
CA GLU A 51 -13.93 -9.82 -5.07
C GLU A 51 -12.67 -9.32 -5.81
N PHE A 52 -12.03 -8.26 -5.29
CA PHE A 52 -10.85 -7.64 -5.88
C PHE A 52 -9.60 -7.80 -5.00
N PHE A 53 -9.66 -8.73 -4.05
CA PHE A 53 -8.54 -9.00 -3.16
C PHE A 53 -7.27 -9.38 -3.96
N ASN A 54 -6.17 -8.67 -3.69
CA ASN A 54 -4.88 -8.86 -4.34
C ASN A 54 -4.94 -8.88 -5.88
N VAL A 55 -5.71 -7.98 -6.47
CA VAL A 55 -5.70 -7.73 -7.93
C VAL A 55 -4.42 -7.02 -8.36
N SER A 56 -4.21 -6.92 -9.66
CA SER A 56 -3.11 -6.17 -10.29
C SER A 56 -3.64 -4.91 -11.00
N ASN A 57 -2.75 -4.09 -11.55
CA ASN A 57 -3.13 -2.96 -12.39
C ASN A 57 -3.67 -3.43 -13.75
N ASP A 58 -3.07 -4.47 -14.31
CA ASP A 58 -3.42 -5.06 -15.62
C ASP A 58 -4.53 -6.11 -15.55
N SER A 59 -5.00 -6.48 -14.36
CA SER A 59 -5.95 -7.57 -14.20
C SER A 59 -6.76 -7.46 -12.92
N LEU A 60 -8.08 -7.50 -13.05
CA LEU A 60 -9.01 -7.55 -11.92
C LEU A 60 -9.24 -8.98 -11.38
N LYS A 61 -8.44 -9.95 -11.84
CA LYS A 61 -8.54 -11.31 -11.33
C LYS A 61 -8.13 -11.34 -9.86
N LYS A 62 -9.06 -11.75 -9.00
CA LYS A 62 -8.83 -12.01 -7.57
C LYS A 62 -7.61 -12.91 -7.37
N GLU A 63 -6.83 -12.66 -6.35
CA GLU A 63 -5.63 -13.41 -5.98
C GLU A 63 -4.48 -13.34 -7.02
N LYS A 64 -4.55 -12.44 -8.00
CA LYS A 64 -3.52 -12.31 -9.04
C LYS A 64 -2.14 -12.05 -8.44
N ARG A 65 -2.07 -11.24 -7.36
CA ARG A 65 -0.83 -10.85 -6.69
C ARG A 65 -0.51 -11.65 -5.42
N SER A 66 -1.39 -12.53 -4.98
CA SER A 66 -1.22 -13.28 -3.71
C SER A 66 0.03 -14.17 -3.70
N ARG A 67 0.47 -14.64 -4.86
CA ARG A 67 1.69 -15.44 -5.01
C ARG A 67 2.99 -14.61 -5.00
N SER A 68 2.88 -13.29 -5.12
CA SER A 68 4.02 -12.39 -5.18
C SER A 68 4.01 -11.42 -3.99
N LYS A 69 3.77 -10.16 -4.22
CA LYS A 69 3.90 -9.11 -3.19
C LYS A 69 2.55 -8.68 -2.55
N GLY A 70 1.42 -9.27 -2.98
CA GLY A 70 0.08 -8.91 -2.47
C GLY A 70 -0.31 -7.49 -2.79
N PRO A 71 -0.70 -6.67 -1.80
CA PRO A 71 -1.14 -5.28 -1.99
C PRO A 71 -0.02 -4.32 -2.41
N GLU A 72 1.22 -4.68 -2.18
CA GLU A 72 2.43 -3.89 -2.44
C GLU A 72 2.38 -2.51 -1.76
N PRO A 73 2.60 -2.42 -0.42
CA PRO A 73 2.84 -1.16 0.25
C PRO A 73 4.17 -0.57 -0.26
N GLU A 74 4.14 0.60 -0.89
CA GLU A 74 5.31 1.14 -1.57
C GLU A 74 5.62 2.57 -1.12
N GLY A 75 4.73 3.52 -1.35
CA GLY A 75 4.91 4.88 -0.88
C GLY A 75 4.54 5.04 0.59
N LEU A 76 5.34 5.82 1.35
CA LEU A 76 5.05 6.16 2.74
C LEU A 76 5.40 7.62 3.01
N VAL A 77 4.51 8.34 3.69
CA VAL A 77 4.78 9.67 4.19
C VAL A 77 4.19 9.85 5.59
N LEU A 78 4.87 10.65 6.41
CA LEU A 78 4.40 11.04 7.73
C LEU A 78 3.81 12.44 7.70
N GLY A 79 2.77 12.66 8.48
CA GLY A 79 2.17 13.98 8.65
C GLY A 79 1.63 14.18 10.05
N THR A 80 1.78 15.43 10.57
CA THR A 80 1.22 15.80 11.87
C THR A 80 -0.02 16.64 11.67
N VAL A 81 -1.14 16.22 12.28
CA VAL A 81 -2.41 16.92 12.27
C VAL A 81 -2.83 17.18 13.72
N GLY A 82 -2.83 18.45 14.12
CA GLY A 82 -3.02 18.82 15.51
C GLY A 82 -1.87 18.30 16.39
N GLN A 83 -2.21 17.43 17.33
CA GLN A 83 -1.22 16.81 18.24
C GLN A 83 -0.95 15.33 17.90
N ARG A 84 -1.39 14.87 16.73
CA ARG A 84 -1.25 13.47 16.32
C ARG A 84 -0.37 13.35 15.10
N THR A 85 0.45 12.30 15.08
CA THR A 85 1.28 11.92 13.95
C THR A 85 0.67 10.73 13.25
N TYR A 86 0.58 10.81 11.93
CA TYR A 86 0.02 9.77 11.08
C TYR A 86 1.05 9.26 10.08
N ALA A 87 0.99 7.97 9.81
CA ALA A 87 1.63 7.36 8.65
C ALA A 87 0.57 7.13 7.56
N PHE A 88 0.86 7.60 6.36
CA PHE A 88 0.08 7.37 5.15
C PHE A 88 0.86 6.41 4.27
N VAL A 89 0.30 5.23 4.01
CA VAL A 89 0.97 4.15 3.26
C VAL A 89 0.18 3.86 2.00
N GLY A 90 0.79 4.09 0.85
CA GLY A 90 0.19 3.81 -0.45
C GLY A 90 0.27 2.33 -0.81
N LEU A 91 -0.80 1.78 -1.36
CA LEU A 91 -0.85 0.41 -1.88
C LEU A 91 -0.82 0.45 -3.42
N GLU A 92 0.29 0.02 -4.02
CA GLU A 92 0.50 0.15 -5.47
C GLU A 92 -0.53 -0.64 -6.29
N ARG A 93 -0.85 -1.90 -5.90
CA ARG A 93 -1.62 -2.81 -6.77
C ARG A 93 -3.13 -2.70 -6.61
N ILE A 94 -3.63 -2.82 -5.40
CA ILE A 94 -5.06 -2.66 -5.15
C ILE A 94 -5.46 -1.18 -5.15
N GLY A 95 -4.48 -0.31 -4.90
CA GLY A 95 -4.69 1.13 -4.80
C GLY A 95 -5.11 1.58 -3.41
N GLY A 96 -5.15 2.91 -3.25
CA GLY A 96 -5.59 3.55 -2.02
C GLY A 96 -4.50 3.71 -0.98
N ILE A 97 -4.85 4.42 0.10
CA ILE A 97 -3.95 4.83 1.17
C ILE A 97 -4.46 4.28 2.49
N MET A 98 -3.62 3.50 3.17
CA MET A 98 -3.81 3.12 4.56
C MET A 98 -3.32 4.24 5.48
N VAL A 99 -4.07 4.57 6.49
CA VAL A 99 -3.73 5.61 7.47
C VAL A 99 -3.62 5.01 8.85
N TYR A 100 -2.49 5.23 9.49
CA TYR A 100 -2.22 4.80 10.86
C TYR A 100 -1.94 6.00 11.76
N ASP A 101 -2.56 6.05 12.93
CA ASP A 101 -2.14 6.94 14.02
C ASP A 101 -0.92 6.30 14.69
N ILE A 102 0.21 6.95 14.55
CA ILE A 102 1.51 6.52 15.10
C ILE A 102 2.01 7.47 16.18
N THR A 103 1.12 8.26 16.78
CA THR A 103 1.45 9.21 17.85
C THR A 103 2.14 8.54 19.03
N GLN A 104 1.76 7.30 19.30
CA GLN A 104 2.43 6.40 20.24
C GLN A 104 2.90 5.17 19.44
N PRO A 105 4.15 5.14 18.99
CA PRO A 105 4.64 4.14 18.03
C PRO A 105 4.35 2.69 18.42
N GLU A 106 4.54 2.34 19.71
CA GLU A 106 4.35 0.97 20.22
C GLU A 106 2.88 0.53 20.18
N SER A 107 1.94 1.48 20.11
CA SER A 107 0.50 1.24 20.08
C SER A 107 -0.15 1.86 18.85
N SER A 108 0.56 1.87 17.73
CA SER A 108 0.07 2.34 16.43
C SER A 108 -1.23 1.67 16.04
N LYS A 109 -2.14 2.43 15.41
CA LYS A 109 -3.49 1.95 15.10
C LYS A 109 -3.91 2.35 13.69
N HIS A 110 -4.46 1.40 12.96
CA HIS A 110 -5.18 1.70 11.72
C HIS A 110 -6.38 2.60 12.01
N VAL A 111 -6.50 3.70 11.28
CA VAL A 111 -7.59 4.67 11.45
C VAL A 111 -8.40 4.90 10.17
N GLY A 112 -7.92 4.49 9.02
CA GLY A 112 -8.66 4.63 7.77
C GLY A 112 -7.99 3.99 6.56
N TYR A 113 -8.81 3.64 5.57
CA TYR A 113 -8.39 3.24 4.24
C TYR A 113 -9.23 3.96 3.20
N PHE A 114 -8.57 4.72 2.34
CA PHE A 114 -9.18 5.55 1.29
C PHE A 114 -8.70 5.06 -0.06
N ASN A 115 -9.63 4.77 -0.97
CA ASN A 115 -9.33 4.30 -2.30
C ASN A 115 -10.40 4.80 -3.27
N ASN A 116 -10.00 5.49 -4.33
CA ASN A 116 -10.88 6.02 -5.36
C ASN A 116 -10.75 5.24 -6.69
N ARG A 117 -9.99 4.12 -6.69
CA ARG A 117 -9.91 3.24 -7.84
C ARG A 117 -11.27 2.66 -8.18
N GLN A 118 -11.61 2.65 -9.47
CA GLN A 118 -12.80 2.01 -10.02
C GLN A 118 -12.43 0.57 -10.42
N PHE A 119 -13.13 -0.40 -9.86
CA PHE A 119 -12.87 -1.83 -10.11
C PHE A 119 -13.74 -2.45 -11.20
N ASP A 120 -14.53 -1.64 -11.91
CA ASP A 120 -15.34 -2.13 -13.03
C ASP A 120 -14.50 -2.37 -14.30
N VAL A 121 -13.33 -1.74 -14.37
CA VAL A 121 -12.39 -1.82 -15.48
C VAL A 121 -10.94 -1.97 -14.97
N PRO A 122 -10.05 -2.62 -15.74
CA PRO A 122 -8.63 -2.69 -15.38
C PRO A 122 -7.97 -1.31 -15.47
N ALA A 123 -6.94 -1.07 -14.66
CA ALA A 123 -6.21 0.20 -14.63
C ALA A 123 -5.38 0.45 -15.89
N THR A 124 -5.04 -0.59 -16.64
CA THR A 124 -4.34 -0.48 -17.92
C THR A 124 -5.17 -1.11 -19.05
N LEU A 125 -5.10 -0.51 -20.23
CA LEU A 125 -5.67 -1.05 -21.46
C LEU A 125 -4.81 -2.20 -22.02
N GLY A 126 -5.33 -2.89 -23.04
CA GLY A 126 -4.63 -4.04 -23.64
C GLY A 126 -3.30 -3.69 -24.33
N ASP A 127 -3.06 -2.43 -24.64
CA ASP A 127 -1.79 -1.91 -25.16
C ASP A 127 -0.82 -1.44 -24.07
N GLY A 128 -1.22 -1.56 -22.80
CA GLY A 128 -0.42 -1.16 -21.65
C GLY A 128 -0.56 0.31 -21.23
N THR A 129 -1.37 1.10 -21.95
CA THR A 129 -1.64 2.49 -21.57
C THR A 129 -2.60 2.59 -20.38
N ALA A 130 -2.58 3.73 -19.67
CA ALA A 130 -3.49 4.00 -18.58
C ALA A 130 -4.96 4.00 -19.06
N ASN A 131 -5.84 3.41 -18.27
CA ASN A 131 -7.28 3.46 -18.52
C ASN A 131 -7.88 4.62 -17.70
N PRO A 132 -8.35 5.71 -18.35
CA PRO A 132 -8.87 6.87 -17.63
C PRO A 132 -10.13 6.57 -16.81
N ASP A 133 -10.87 5.50 -17.15
CA ASP A 133 -12.09 5.13 -16.45
C ASP A 133 -11.79 4.36 -15.13
N ALA A 134 -10.54 3.96 -14.89
CA ALA A 134 -10.16 3.19 -13.72
C ALA A 134 -9.93 4.03 -12.46
N GLY A 135 -9.96 5.36 -12.55
CA GLY A 135 -9.59 6.24 -11.45
C GLY A 135 -8.09 6.18 -11.13
N ASP A 136 -7.71 6.56 -9.91
CA ASP A 136 -6.31 6.59 -9.51
C ASP A 136 -5.77 5.18 -9.25
N SER A 137 -4.58 4.90 -9.77
CA SER A 137 -3.94 3.58 -9.63
C SER A 137 -2.43 3.65 -9.77
N GLY A 138 -1.73 2.73 -9.09
CA GLY A 138 -0.28 2.66 -9.08
C GLY A 138 0.35 3.76 -8.21
N ILE A 139 0.00 3.80 -6.93
CA ILE A 139 0.55 4.79 -6.00
C ILE A 139 2.04 4.52 -5.81
N GLU A 140 2.89 5.50 -6.11
CA GLU A 140 4.33 5.44 -5.88
C GLU A 140 4.83 6.54 -4.94
N GLY A 141 4.46 7.79 -5.20
CA GLY A 141 4.94 8.93 -4.45
C GLY A 141 3.86 9.55 -3.57
N LEU A 142 4.22 9.86 -2.33
CA LEU A 142 3.36 10.61 -1.42
C LEU A 142 4.13 11.77 -0.78
N ILE A 143 3.48 12.92 -0.66
CA ILE A 143 3.97 14.02 0.18
C ILE A 143 2.87 14.52 1.09
N PHE A 144 3.24 14.93 2.30
CA PHE A 144 2.34 15.63 3.21
C PHE A 144 2.63 17.13 3.16
N VAL A 145 1.58 17.91 2.90
CA VAL A 145 1.65 19.39 2.88
C VAL A 145 0.86 19.91 4.08
N PRO A 146 1.53 20.44 5.11
CA PRO A 146 0.84 20.98 6.27
C PRO A 146 0.06 22.24 5.92
N ALA A 147 -0.99 22.53 6.69
CA ALA A 147 -1.96 23.61 6.42
C ALA A 147 -1.33 24.98 6.18
N GLU A 148 -0.24 25.28 6.92
CA GLU A 148 0.49 26.56 6.78
C GLU A 148 1.28 26.69 5.47
N LYS A 149 1.51 25.59 4.76
CA LYS A 149 2.18 25.55 3.44
C LYS A 149 1.22 25.21 2.31
N SER A 150 -0.02 24.87 2.64
CA SER A 150 -1.02 24.47 1.68
C SER A 150 -1.73 25.69 1.06
N PRO A 151 -1.96 25.72 -0.25
CA PRO A 151 -2.73 26.80 -0.89
C PRO A 151 -4.19 26.85 -0.46
N THR A 152 -4.70 25.78 0.14
CA THR A 152 -6.08 25.67 0.64
C THR A 152 -6.19 25.92 2.14
N SER A 153 -5.08 26.20 2.84
CA SER A 153 -5.00 26.33 4.29
C SER A 153 -5.52 25.10 5.05
N THR A 154 -5.45 23.93 4.42
CA THR A 154 -5.76 22.62 5.03
C THR A 154 -4.60 21.67 4.84
N ASN A 155 -4.45 20.69 5.73
CA ASN A 155 -3.46 19.64 5.51
C ASN A 155 -3.83 18.81 4.27
N LEU A 156 -2.84 18.49 3.44
CA LEU A 156 -3.03 17.66 2.24
C LEU A 156 -2.05 16.49 2.25
N VAL A 157 -2.50 15.36 1.74
CA VAL A 157 -1.63 14.29 1.25
C VAL A 157 -1.74 14.33 -0.26
N VAL A 158 -0.64 14.61 -0.94
CA VAL A 158 -0.58 14.62 -2.41
C VAL A 158 0.04 13.31 -2.86
N VAL A 159 -0.59 12.67 -3.82
CA VAL A 159 -0.28 11.31 -4.28
C VAL A 159 0.05 11.35 -5.76
N GLY A 160 1.21 10.81 -6.11
CA GLY A 160 1.58 10.50 -7.50
C GLY A 160 1.18 9.07 -7.83
N ASN A 161 0.35 8.91 -8.84
CA ASN A 161 -0.18 7.63 -9.30
C ASN A 161 0.47 7.27 -10.63
N GLU A 162 1.47 6.38 -10.63
CA GLU A 162 2.27 6.04 -11.82
C GLU A 162 1.41 5.42 -12.92
N THR A 163 0.57 4.44 -12.58
CA THR A 163 -0.20 3.68 -13.57
C THR A 163 -1.27 4.53 -14.26
N SER A 164 -1.99 5.36 -13.50
CA SER A 164 -2.99 6.27 -14.09
C SER A 164 -2.41 7.57 -14.61
N GLY A 165 -1.16 7.92 -14.25
CA GLY A 165 -0.54 9.18 -14.62
C GLY A 165 -1.19 10.41 -13.97
N THR A 166 -1.88 10.22 -12.85
CA THR A 166 -2.61 11.28 -12.14
C THR A 166 -1.87 11.75 -10.90
N THR A 167 -2.19 12.97 -10.46
CA THR A 167 -1.82 13.49 -9.14
C THR A 167 -3.09 13.88 -8.39
N THR A 168 -3.27 13.35 -7.24
CA THR A 168 -4.47 13.53 -6.40
C THR A 168 -4.12 14.11 -5.05
#